data_986047aac290437047673f3313054bac
#
_entry.id   986047aac290437047673f3313054bac
#
_cell.length_a   1.000
_cell.length_b   1.000
_cell.length_c   1.000
_cell.angle_alpha   90.00
_cell.angle_beta   90.00
_cell.angle_gamma   90.00
#
_symmetry.space_group_name_H-M   'P 1'
#
loop_
_entity.id
_entity.type
_entity.pdbx_description
1 polymer ?
#
loop_
_entity_poly.entity_id
_entity_poly.type
_entity_poly.pdbx_seq_one_letter_code
_entity_poly.pdbx_strand_id
1 'polypeptide(L)'
;QSNVHGKQFIDCFYAYHTNLSPPEHLWEKARFEKYSEDDIYRDLFIDGPDDMAIIQTTVLRDFYKQGFSSIERSSAMAKRHPERFIVNGSFDPRDGEKALEQIHYMKEEFDIQGVKIYTAEWHGNSKGSALHDPGAYKCFELPDKLGIKNIHVHKGPTIIPLSKDAFDVHDVDYAATDFQNLNWIIEHCGLPRLDDFCWIAVQENNVYGGLAVALPFIHARPRYFAEVIAELLFWVGEDNLLFGSDYAIWTPRWLVEKFWDFQIPEDIAQERGVQLTDEIKEKILGLNAARLYGIDVEAKKKQLSNAPVQIAAE
;
A
#
# COMPACT_ATOMS: atom_id res chain seq x y z
N GLN A 1 -2.36 13.27 18.90
CA GLN A 1 -1.25 14.20 19.13
C GLN A 1 0.07 13.49 18.80
N SER A 2 0.86 14.07 17.90
CA SER A 2 2.19 13.59 17.56
C SER A 2 3.27 14.23 18.45
N ASN A 3 4.40 13.54 18.61
CA ASN A 3 5.61 14.13 19.18
C ASN A 3 6.47 14.78 18.06
N VAL A 4 7.70 15.21 18.38
CA VAL A 4 8.61 15.82 17.39
C VAL A 4 8.90 14.90 16.20
N HIS A 5 8.99 13.61 16.41
CA HIS A 5 9.25 12.62 15.36
C HIS A 5 8.03 12.42 14.45
N GLY A 6 6.83 12.42 15.02
CA GLY A 6 5.60 12.40 14.24
C GLY A 6 5.45 13.62 13.35
N LYS A 7 5.88 14.81 13.83
CA LYS A 7 5.93 16.01 12.99
C LYS A 7 6.93 15.86 11.85
N GLN A 8 8.15 15.37 12.11
CA GLN A 8 9.17 15.13 11.07
C GLN A 8 8.67 14.14 10.01
N PHE A 9 7.93 13.11 10.43
CA PHE A 9 7.33 12.11 9.54
C PHE A 9 6.32 12.76 8.57
N ILE A 10 5.40 13.58 9.08
CA ILE A 10 4.43 14.30 8.23
C ILE A 10 5.11 15.33 7.34
N ASP A 11 6.10 16.07 7.84
CA ASP A 11 6.85 17.03 7.03
C ASP A 11 7.58 16.33 5.87
N CYS A 12 8.08 15.11 6.08
CA CYS A 12 8.69 14.31 5.03
C CYS A 12 7.66 13.88 3.96
N PHE A 13 6.47 13.43 4.38
CA PHE A 13 5.38 13.12 3.45
C PHE A 13 4.91 14.34 2.66
N TYR A 14 4.82 15.51 3.32
CA TYR A 14 4.49 16.75 2.63
C TYR A 14 5.56 17.14 1.60
N ALA A 15 6.84 16.89 1.88
CA ALA A 15 7.91 17.09 0.90
C ALA A 15 7.77 16.13 -0.30
N TYR A 16 7.40 14.86 -0.09
CA TYR A 16 7.09 13.96 -1.21
C TYR A 16 5.89 14.48 -2.02
N HIS A 17 4.81 14.89 -1.34
CA HIS A 17 3.65 15.49 -1.99
C HIS A 17 4.04 16.66 -2.89
N THR A 18 4.75 17.66 -2.34
CA THR A 18 5.10 18.88 -3.07
C THR A 18 6.12 18.68 -4.19
N ASN A 19 7.02 17.70 -4.05
CA ASN A 19 8.08 17.47 -5.04
C ASN A 19 7.65 16.56 -6.20
N LEU A 20 6.59 15.74 -6.00
CA LEU A 20 6.21 14.74 -6.98
C LEU A 20 4.82 14.97 -7.58
N SER A 21 4.01 15.87 -7.02
CA SER A 21 2.68 16.18 -7.55
C SER A 21 2.73 17.23 -8.66
N PRO A 22 1.83 17.16 -9.65
CA PRO A 22 1.56 18.27 -10.56
C PRO A 22 1.11 19.52 -9.78
N PRO A 23 1.47 20.74 -10.22
CA PRO A 23 1.14 21.98 -9.52
C PRO A 23 -0.36 22.15 -9.22
N GLU A 24 -1.23 21.73 -10.15
CA GLU A 24 -2.69 21.79 -10.03
C GLU A 24 -3.29 20.82 -9.01
N HIS A 25 -2.50 19.86 -8.52
CA HIS A 25 -2.89 18.87 -7.51
C HIS A 25 -2.20 19.07 -6.16
N LEU A 26 -1.49 20.19 -6.00
CA LEU A 26 -0.85 20.51 -4.72
C LEU A 26 -1.87 20.94 -3.68
N TRP A 27 -1.73 20.36 -2.50
CA TRP A 27 -2.50 20.77 -1.33
C TRP A 27 -1.72 21.76 -0.48
N GLU A 28 -2.45 22.73 0.04
CA GLU A 28 -1.94 23.54 1.14
C GLU A 28 -1.62 22.65 2.36
N LYS A 29 -0.55 22.99 3.07
CA LYS A 29 -0.08 22.19 4.21
C LYS A 29 -1.14 21.93 5.26
N ALA A 30 -2.01 22.91 5.51
CA ALA A 30 -3.11 22.80 6.48
C ALA A 30 -4.11 21.69 6.10
N ARG A 31 -4.43 21.54 4.79
CA ARG A 31 -5.27 20.44 4.28
C ARG A 31 -4.53 19.12 4.36
N PHE A 32 -3.26 19.09 4.01
CA PHE A 32 -2.44 17.87 4.05
C PHE A 32 -2.33 17.29 5.48
N GLU A 33 -2.21 18.14 6.48
CA GLU A 33 -2.10 17.74 7.89
C GLU A 33 -3.47 17.41 8.53
N LYS A 34 -4.57 17.82 7.93
CA LYS A 34 -5.91 17.65 8.51
C LYS A 34 -6.97 17.49 7.43
N TYR A 35 -7.49 16.30 7.31
CA TYR A 35 -8.61 15.94 6.45
C TYR A 35 -9.60 15.05 7.22
N SER A 36 -10.87 15.13 6.84
CA SER A 36 -11.95 14.37 7.42
C SER A 36 -12.15 13.04 6.70
N GLU A 37 -13.00 12.18 7.26
CA GLU A 37 -13.43 10.95 6.57
C GLU A 37 -14.26 11.25 5.32
N ASP A 38 -15.02 12.34 5.32
CA ASP A 38 -15.77 12.80 4.15
C ASP A 38 -14.84 13.32 3.05
N ASP A 39 -13.71 13.96 3.42
CA ASP A 39 -12.66 14.33 2.45
C ASP A 39 -12.06 13.06 1.81
N ILE A 40 -11.76 12.02 2.60
CA ILE A 40 -11.27 10.73 2.09
C ILE A 40 -12.29 10.15 1.09
N TYR A 41 -13.55 10.06 1.49
CA TYR A 41 -14.61 9.49 0.64
C TYR A 41 -14.80 10.28 -0.66
N ARG A 42 -14.77 11.61 -0.58
CA ARG A 42 -14.84 12.49 -1.73
C ARG A 42 -13.65 12.29 -2.68
N ASP A 43 -12.44 12.36 -2.16
CA ASP A 43 -11.21 12.31 -2.96
C ASP A 43 -11.03 10.94 -3.66
N LEU A 44 -11.51 9.84 -3.04
CA LEU A 44 -11.41 8.50 -3.62
C LEU A 44 -12.56 8.19 -4.61
N PHE A 45 -13.81 8.47 -4.23
CA PHE A 45 -14.99 7.91 -4.91
C PHE A 45 -15.88 8.92 -5.62
N ILE A 46 -15.76 10.22 -5.33
CA ILE A 46 -16.55 11.29 -5.99
C ILE A 46 -15.70 12.01 -7.01
N ASP A 47 -14.57 12.54 -6.57
CA ASP A 47 -13.60 13.23 -7.39
C ASP A 47 -12.59 12.27 -8.03
N GLY A 48 -12.32 11.15 -7.36
CA GLY A 48 -11.48 10.06 -7.83
C GLY A 48 -12.25 8.98 -8.58
N PRO A 49 -11.54 8.12 -9.33
CA PRO A 49 -12.14 7.07 -10.15
C PRO A 49 -12.28 5.74 -9.40
N ASP A 50 -11.92 5.68 -8.12
CA ASP A 50 -11.82 4.41 -7.40
C ASP A 50 -13.21 3.77 -7.22
N ASP A 51 -13.33 2.49 -7.49
CA ASP A 51 -14.51 1.70 -7.14
C ASP A 51 -14.48 1.25 -5.68
N MET A 52 -13.30 0.85 -5.22
CA MET A 52 -13.04 0.38 -3.86
C MET A 52 -11.66 0.84 -3.39
N ALA A 53 -11.45 0.86 -2.09
CA ALA A 53 -10.15 1.15 -1.49
C ALA A 53 -9.80 0.16 -0.38
N ILE A 54 -8.52 -0.22 -0.31
CA ILE A 54 -7.95 -1.01 0.77
C ILE A 54 -7.26 -0.06 1.74
N ILE A 55 -7.79 0.03 2.96
CA ILE A 55 -7.22 0.87 4.00
C ILE A 55 -6.09 0.11 4.71
N GLN A 56 -4.90 0.69 4.67
CA GLN A 56 -3.73 0.17 5.36
C GLN A 56 -3.59 0.85 6.72
N THR A 57 -3.75 0.10 7.81
CA THR A 57 -3.52 0.65 9.14
C THR A 57 -2.03 0.69 9.46
N THR A 58 -1.60 1.69 10.22
CA THR A 58 -0.21 1.87 10.64
C THR A 58 -0.18 2.51 12.02
N VAL A 59 0.49 1.90 12.96
CA VAL A 59 0.44 2.34 14.37
C VAL A 59 1.43 3.46 14.63
N LEU A 60 2.73 3.26 14.40
CA LEU A 60 3.79 4.23 14.71
C LEU A 60 3.64 4.76 16.16
N ARG A 61 3.56 3.84 17.11
CA ARG A 61 3.19 4.11 18.52
C ARG A 61 4.12 5.10 19.23
N ASP A 62 5.39 5.10 18.86
CA ASP A 62 6.38 6.01 19.43
C ASP A 62 6.23 7.45 18.91
N PHE A 63 5.46 7.65 17.84
CA PHE A 63 5.24 8.95 17.20
C PHE A 63 3.84 9.52 17.46
N TYR A 64 2.84 8.64 17.50
CA TYR A 64 1.41 9.01 17.58
C TYR A 64 0.71 8.28 18.72
N LYS A 65 0.13 9.00 19.66
CA LYS A 65 -0.53 8.44 20.86
C LYS A 65 -1.70 7.50 20.55
N GLN A 66 -2.39 7.74 19.44
CA GLN A 66 -3.57 6.97 19.01
C GLN A 66 -3.32 6.20 17.71
N GLY A 67 -2.04 6.06 17.33
CA GLY A 67 -1.66 5.54 16.02
C GLY A 67 -1.72 6.59 14.92
N PHE A 68 -1.00 6.34 13.84
CA PHE A 68 -1.04 7.17 12.62
C PHE A 68 -2.33 6.92 11.85
N SER A 69 -2.67 5.65 11.61
CA SER A 69 -3.95 5.19 11.04
C SER A 69 -4.47 4.04 11.90
N SER A 70 -5.41 4.33 12.84
CA SER A 70 -5.88 3.32 13.78
C SER A 70 -6.94 2.41 13.17
N ILE A 71 -6.96 1.15 13.62
CA ILE A 71 -7.91 0.15 13.15
C ILE A 71 -9.36 0.55 13.48
N GLU A 72 -9.60 1.17 14.65
CA GLU A 72 -10.93 1.56 15.09
C GLU A 72 -11.54 2.62 14.18
N ARG A 73 -10.77 3.65 13.82
CA ARG A 73 -11.22 4.72 12.91
C ARG A 73 -11.42 4.20 11.50
N SER A 74 -10.46 3.43 11.00
CA SER A 74 -10.52 2.81 9.67
C SER A 74 -11.75 1.91 9.53
N SER A 75 -12.01 1.07 10.54
CA SER A 75 -13.17 0.17 10.55
C SER A 75 -14.49 0.92 10.74
N ALA A 76 -14.52 2.00 11.51
CA ALA A 76 -15.72 2.84 11.62
C ALA A 76 -16.10 3.48 10.28
N MET A 77 -15.12 3.96 9.52
CA MET A 77 -15.33 4.47 8.16
C MET A 77 -15.80 3.36 7.22
N ALA A 78 -15.15 2.19 7.23
CA ALA A 78 -15.54 1.05 6.41
C ALA A 78 -16.96 0.54 6.74
N LYS A 79 -17.38 0.55 8.00
CA LYS A 79 -18.74 0.18 8.39
C LYS A 79 -19.82 1.14 7.87
N ARG A 80 -19.48 2.40 7.60
CA ARG A 80 -20.40 3.37 6.96
C ARG A 80 -20.54 3.14 5.47
N HIS A 81 -19.49 2.59 4.84
CA HIS A 81 -19.42 2.35 3.39
C HIS A 81 -18.86 0.94 3.09
N PRO A 82 -19.57 -0.12 3.53
CA PRO A 82 -19.05 -1.49 3.48
C PRO A 82 -18.86 -2.02 2.06
N GLU A 83 -19.49 -1.40 1.08
CA GLU A 83 -19.34 -1.74 -0.34
C GLU A 83 -18.07 -1.17 -0.96
N ARG A 84 -17.43 -0.17 -0.29
CA ARG A 84 -16.31 0.60 -0.83
C ARG A 84 -14.96 0.28 -0.20
N PHE A 85 -14.95 -0.14 1.07
CA PHE A 85 -13.71 -0.29 1.81
C PHE A 85 -13.42 -1.72 2.24
N ILE A 86 -12.16 -2.10 2.12
CA ILE A 86 -11.55 -3.26 2.78
C ILE A 86 -10.58 -2.72 3.82
N VAL A 87 -10.51 -3.34 5.00
CA VAL A 87 -9.61 -2.91 6.07
C VAL A 87 -8.55 -3.97 6.31
N ASN A 88 -7.30 -3.56 6.25
CA ASN A 88 -6.17 -4.35 6.70
C ASN A 88 -5.75 -3.91 8.10
N GLY A 89 -5.50 -4.89 8.98
CA GLY A 89 -4.97 -4.66 10.31
C GLY A 89 -3.47 -4.38 10.30
N SER A 90 -2.91 -4.06 11.44
CA SER A 90 -1.46 -3.99 11.62
C SER A 90 -1.04 -4.48 13.00
N PHE A 91 0.16 -5.04 13.10
CA PHE A 91 0.76 -5.49 14.34
C PHE A 91 2.28 -5.30 14.30
N ASP A 92 2.89 -5.31 15.46
CA ASP A 92 4.34 -5.34 15.60
C ASP A 92 4.76 -6.73 16.14
N PRO A 93 5.52 -7.52 15.36
CA PRO A 93 5.93 -8.86 15.80
C PRO A 93 6.71 -8.88 17.11
N ARG A 94 7.36 -7.76 17.49
CA ARG A 94 8.13 -7.63 18.73
C ARG A 94 7.26 -7.59 20.00
N ASP A 95 5.94 -7.42 19.84
CA ASP A 95 4.99 -7.55 20.96
C ASP A 95 4.74 -9.01 21.39
N GLY A 96 5.25 -9.98 20.63
CA GLY A 96 5.15 -11.40 20.98
C GLY A 96 3.70 -11.89 21.07
N GLU A 97 3.30 -12.48 22.19
CA GLU A 97 1.94 -13.02 22.39
C GLU A 97 0.86 -11.93 22.25
N LYS A 98 1.15 -10.69 22.62
CA LYS A 98 0.20 -9.57 22.42
C LYS A 98 -0.06 -9.27 20.94
N ALA A 99 0.92 -9.47 20.06
CA ALA A 99 0.70 -9.34 18.62
C ALA A 99 -0.29 -10.42 18.14
N LEU A 100 -0.20 -11.65 18.63
CA LEU A 100 -1.13 -12.72 18.30
C LEU A 100 -2.55 -12.42 18.81
N GLU A 101 -2.68 -11.97 20.06
CA GLU A 101 -3.96 -11.51 20.62
C GLU A 101 -4.57 -10.36 19.79
N GLN A 102 -3.74 -9.42 19.35
CA GLN A 102 -4.16 -8.29 18.51
C GLN A 102 -4.66 -8.76 17.14
N ILE A 103 -3.99 -9.72 16.50
CA ILE A 103 -4.44 -10.27 15.21
C ILE A 103 -5.80 -10.95 15.37
N HIS A 104 -5.99 -11.78 16.41
CA HIS A 104 -7.29 -12.39 16.71
C HIS A 104 -8.36 -11.34 16.93
N TYR A 105 -8.11 -10.38 17.80
CA TYR A 105 -9.03 -9.27 18.07
C TYR A 105 -9.46 -8.53 16.81
N MET A 106 -8.48 -8.16 15.97
CA MET A 106 -8.76 -7.44 14.73
C MET A 106 -9.58 -8.30 13.74
N LYS A 107 -9.33 -9.60 13.68
CA LYS A 107 -10.13 -10.50 12.83
C LYS A 107 -11.56 -10.65 13.34
N GLU A 108 -11.76 -10.84 14.64
CA GLU A 108 -13.08 -11.04 15.25
C GLU A 108 -13.93 -9.76 15.25
N GLU A 109 -13.35 -8.61 15.62
CA GLU A 109 -14.10 -7.37 15.80
C GLU A 109 -14.25 -6.54 14.52
N PHE A 110 -13.28 -6.63 13.61
CA PHE A 110 -13.22 -5.77 12.42
C PHE A 110 -13.19 -6.54 11.10
N ASP A 111 -13.16 -7.88 11.16
CA ASP A 111 -13.08 -8.75 9.99
C ASP A 111 -12.01 -8.31 8.98
N ILE A 112 -10.79 -8.06 9.48
CA ILE A 112 -9.67 -7.66 8.61
C ILE A 112 -9.42 -8.71 7.52
N GLN A 113 -9.10 -8.23 6.30
CA GLN A 113 -8.89 -9.09 5.12
C GLN A 113 -7.41 -9.23 4.73
N GLY A 114 -6.56 -8.47 5.35
CA GLY A 114 -5.12 -8.50 5.20
C GLY A 114 -4.46 -7.83 6.40
N VAL A 115 -3.13 -7.80 6.40
CA VAL A 115 -2.35 -7.09 7.40
C VAL A 115 -1.28 -6.23 6.76
N LYS A 116 -0.98 -5.08 7.38
CA LYS A 116 0.11 -4.18 7.03
C LYS A 116 1.21 -4.26 8.07
N ILE A 117 2.43 -4.48 7.60
CA ILE A 117 3.63 -4.49 8.44
C ILE A 117 4.51 -3.30 8.06
N TYR A 118 4.94 -2.58 9.07
CA TYR A 118 5.84 -1.45 8.94
C TYR A 118 7.17 -1.78 9.63
N THR A 119 8.07 -2.44 8.91
CA THR A 119 9.35 -2.95 9.48
C THR A 119 10.23 -1.87 10.08
N ALA A 120 10.05 -0.61 9.68
CA ALA A 120 10.80 0.54 10.20
C ALA A 120 10.18 1.16 11.48
N GLU A 121 9.06 0.63 11.98
CA GLU A 121 8.45 1.13 13.23
C GLU A 121 9.42 1.03 14.41
N TRP A 122 9.43 2.04 15.25
CA TRP A 122 10.21 2.02 16.48
C TRP A 122 9.46 1.28 17.59
N HIS A 123 10.20 0.53 18.39
CA HIS A 123 9.67 -0.18 19.54
C HIS A 123 10.70 -0.16 20.67
N GLY A 124 10.52 0.74 21.64
CA GLY A 124 11.51 0.98 22.70
C GLY A 124 12.84 1.46 22.13
N ASN A 125 13.90 0.72 22.37
CA ASN A 125 15.24 1.04 21.84
C ASN A 125 15.49 0.52 20.41
N SER A 126 14.59 -0.32 19.88
CA SER A 126 14.72 -0.86 18.52
C SER A 126 14.23 0.15 17.48
N LYS A 127 15.00 0.31 16.41
CA LYS A 127 14.74 1.22 15.30
C LYS A 127 14.27 0.51 14.04
N GLY A 128 13.69 -0.65 14.20
CA GLY A 128 13.15 -1.48 13.12
C GLY A 128 13.18 -2.96 13.49
N SER A 129 12.60 -3.78 12.62
CA SER A 129 12.57 -5.25 12.71
C SER A 129 12.72 -5.83 11.31
N ALA A 130 13.07 -7.12 11.25
CA ALA A 130 13.11 -7.86 10.01
C ALA A 130 11.96 -8.89 9.95
N LEU A 131 11.51 -9.23 8.75
CA LEU A 131 10.45 -10.24 8.56
C LEU A 131 10.90 -11.64 9.01
N HIS A 132 12.22 -11.92 8.94
CA HIS A 132 12.80 -13.20 9.38
C HIS A 132 13.22 -13.22 10.86
N ASP A 133 12.90 -12.19 11.64
CA ASP A 133 13.11 -12.24 13.08
C ASP A 133 12.32 -13.41 13.70
N PRO A 134 12.90 -14.19 14.63
CA PRO A 134 12.24 -15.40 15.16
C PRO A 134 10.85 -15.16 15.76
N GLY A 135 10.61 -13.96 16.32
CA GLY A 135 9.30 -13.55 16.83
C GLY A 135 8.27 -13.27 15.74
N ALA A 136 8.71 -12.89 14.55
CA ALA A 136 7.82 -12.55 13.44
C ALA A 136 7.13 -13.80 12.84
N TYR A 137 7.79 -14.94 12.79
CA TYR A 137 7.26 -16.16 12.17
C TYR A 137 5.96 -16.64 12.83
N LYS A 138 5.86 -16.58 14.14
CA LYS A 138 4.61 -16.91 14.85
C LYS A 138 3.46 -16.00 14.42
N CYS A 139 3.78 -14.73 14.17
CA CYS A 139 2.78 -13.75 13.72
C CYS A 139 2.39 -13.94 12.24
N PHE A 140 3.15 -14.68 11.43
CA PHE A 140 2.77 -15.02 10.05
C PHE A 140 2.01 -16.35 9.96
N GLU A 141 2.28 -17.30 10.86
CA GLU A 141 1.50 -18.53 10.93
C GLU A 141 0.01 -18.27 11.29
N LEU A 142 -0.27 -17.27 12.10
CA LEU A 142 -1.62 -17.01 12.60
C LEU A 142 -2.55 -16.43 11.51
N PRO A 143 -2.18 -15.42 10.73
CA PRO A 143 -2.97 -14.94 9.59
C PRO A 143 -3.37 -16.07 8.65
N ASP A 144 -2.44 -16.94 8.26
CA ASP A 144 -2.72 -18.09 7.39
C ASP A 144 -3.80 -19.01 7.98
N LYS A 145 -3.72 -19.33 9.28
CA LYS A 145 -4.71 -20.14 10.00
C LYS A 145 -6.09 -19.46 10.06
N LEU A 146 -6.13 -18.14 10.10
CA LEU A 146 -7.36 -17.32 10.13
C LEU A 146 -7.91 -16.98 8.74
N GLY A 147 -7.29 -17.49 7.66
CA GLY A 147 -7.68 -17.21 6.29
C GLY A 147 -7.28 -15.83 5.79
N ILE A 148 -6.44 -15.10 6.51
CA ILE A 148 -5.87 -13.82 6.09
C ILE A 148 -4.63 -14.12 5.25
N LYS A 149 -4.70 -13.88 3.94
CA LYS A 149 -3.64 -14.26 3.00
C LYS A 149 -2.73 -13.10 2.59
N ASN A 150 -3.22 -11.88 2.64
CA ASN A 150 -2.53 -10.72 2.09
C ASN A 150 -1.71 -10.00 3.17
N ILE A 151 -0.39 -10.03 3.01
CA ILE A 151 0.57 -9.40 3.90
C ILE A 151 1.23 -8.25 3.15
N HIS A 152 0.86 -7.02 3.47
CA HIS A 152 1.46 -5.81 2.91
C HIS A 152 2.65 -5.39 3.74
N VAL A 153 3.78 -5.18 3.12
CA VAL A 153 5.02 -4.81 3.80
C VAL A 153 5.57 -3.51 3.22
N HIS A 154 5.82 -2.52 4.06
CA HIS A 154 6.48 -1.29 3.64
C HIS A 154 7.97 -1.55 3.42
N LYS A 155 8.39 -1.54 2.16
CA LYS A 155 9.78 -1.65 1.73
C LYS A 155 10.02 -0.64 0.62
N GLY A 156 10.67 0.45 0.91
CA GLY A 156 10.77 1.47 -0.11
C GLY A 156 11.38 2.78 0.37
N PRO A 157 10.87 3.94 -0.11
CA PRO A 157 11.46 5.21 0.21
C PRO A 157 11.55 5.45 1.71
N THR A 158 12.73 5.93 2.13
CA THR A 158 12.98 6.21 3.55
C THR A 158 12.24 7.46 4.00
N ILE A 159 11.77 7.45 5.24
CA ILE A 159 10.99 8.53 5.82
C ILE A 159 11.65 8.96 7.14
N ILE A 160 11.91 10.25 7.30
CA ILE A 160 12.47 10.81 8.53
C ILE A 160 11.47 10.59 9.68
N PRO A 161 11.93 10.12 10.86
CA PRO A 161 13.29 9.83 11.30
C PRO A 161 13.68 8.33 11.26
N LEU A 162 12.99 7.53 10.46
CA LEU A 162 13.12 6.07 10.46
C LEU A 162 14.46 5.58 9.90
N SER A 163 14.90 4.40 10.32
CA SER A 163 16.14 3.80 9.85
C SER A 163 16.01 3.30 8.41
N LYS A 164 16.95 3.70 7.56
CA LYS A 164 17.00 3.26 6.17
C LYS A 164 17.09 1.74 6.02
N ASP A 165 17.83 1.07 6.89
CA ASP A 165 18.09 -0.36 6.77
C ASP A 165 16.82 -1.21 6.98
N ALA A 166 15.86 -0.71 7.77
CA ALA A 166 14.57 -1.36 7.98
C ALA A 166 13.64 -1.34 6.75
N PHE A 167 13.98 -0.54 5.73
CA PHE A 167 13.25 -0.48 4.44
C PHE A 167 13.85 -1.40 3.38
N ASP A 168 14.94 -2.10 3.67
CA ASP A 168 15.59 -3.02 2.73
C ASP A 168 14.71 -4.25 2.46
N VAL A 169 14.75 -4.76 1.22
CA VAL A 169 13.90 -5.86 0.77
C VAL A 169 14.46 -7.25 1.08
N HIS A 170 15.72 -7.35 1.51
CA HIS A 170 16.44 -8.62 1.67
C HIS A 170 15.73 -9.66 2.56
N ASP A 171 14.92 -9.21 3.53
CA ASP A 171 14.20 -10.10 4.45
C ASP A 171 12.90 -10.68 3.87
N VAL A 172 12.43 -10.14 2.73
CA VAL A 172 11.26 -10.64 2.00
C VAL A 172 11.50 -12.05 1.48
N ASP A 173 12.69 -12.31 0.95
CA ASP A 173 13.10 -13.60 0.42
C ASP A 173 12.86 -14.74 1.44
N TYR A 174 13.34 -14.58 2.66
CA TYR A 174 13.15 -15.56 3.73
C TYR A 174 11.66 -15.78 4.07
N ALA A 175 10.92 -14.70 4.24
CA ALA A 175 9.51 -14.78 4.62
C ALA A 175 8.66 -15.39 3.50
N ALA A 176 8.90 -15.04 2.24
CA ALA A 176 8.19 -15.57 1.10
C ALA A 176 8.46 -17.05 0.87
N THR A 177 9.72 -17.48 1.01
CA THR A 177 10.12 -18.89 0.93
C THR A 177 9.45 -19.74 2.01
N ASP A 178 9.44 -19.27 3.27
CA ASP A 178 8.94 -20.05 4.40
C ASP A 178 7.42 -20.05 4.51
N PHE A 179 6.73 -19.02 3.96
CA PHE A 179 5.27 -18.87 4.01
C PHE A 179 4.65 -18.77 2.62
N GLN A 180 4.74 -19.87 1.85
CA GLN A 180 4.26 -19.98 0.47
C GLN A 180 2.73 -19.80 0.31
N ASN A 181 1.95 -19.98 1.40
CA ASN A 181 0.51 -19.80 1.40
C ASN A 181 0.06 -18.34 1.59
N LEU A 182 1.00 -17.44 1.88
CA LEU A 182 0.73 -16.00 2.05
C LEU A 182 1.14 -15.23 0.81
N ASN A 183 0.40 -14.17 0.49
CA ASN A 183 0.74 -13.22 -0.56
C ASN A 183 1.53 -12.06 0.06
N TRP A 184 2.76 -11.87 -0.36
CA TRP A 184 3.65 -10.81 0.14
C TRP A 184 3.60 -9.62 -0.81
N ILE A 185 2.81 -8.60 -0.46
CA ILE A 185 2.67 -7.37 -1.23
C ILE A 185 3.73 -6.37 -0.74
N ILE A 186 4.74 -6.16 -1.55
CA ILE A 186 5.87 -5.29 -1.23
C ILE A 186 5.55 -3.89 -1.73
N GLU A 187 5.17 -3.03 -0.79
CA GLU A 187 4.81 -1.66 -1.11
C GLU A 187 5.99 -0.89 -1.66
N HIS A 188 5.72 -0.04 -2.65
CA HIS A 188 6.70 0.80 -3.33
C HIS A 188 7.73 0.02 -4.16
N CYS A 189 7.45 -1.29 -4.42
CA CYS A 189 8.33 -2.18 -5.19
C CYS A 189 9.78 -2.16 -4.70
N GLY A 190 9.98 -1.97 -3.39
CA GLY A 190 11.30 -1.91 -2.77
C GLY A 190 12.16 -0.70 -3.17
N LEU A 191 11.62 0.30 -3.87
CA LEU A 191 12.40 1.45 -4.33
C LEU A 191 13.20 2.11 -3.19
N PRO A 192 14.46 2.48 -3.42
CA PRO A 192 15.20 2.47 -4.70
C PRO A 192 15.92 1.14 -5.03
N ARG A 193 15.66 0.05 -4.33
CA ARG A 193 16.28 -1.26 -4.54
C ARG A 193 15.44 -2.14 -5.47
N LEU A 194 15.10 -1.58 -6.64
CA LEU A 194 14.24 -2.21 -7.62
C LEU A 194 14.78 -3.57 -8.08
N ASP A 195 16.08 -3.63 -8.40
CA ASP A 195 16.72 -4.85 -8.91
C ASP A 195 16.66 -5.99 -7.86
N ASP A 196 16.97 -5.67 -6.60
CA ASP A 196 16.87 -6.66 -5.51
C ASP A 196 15.43 -7.17 -5.36
N PHE A 197 14.43 -6.28 -5.43
CA PHE A 197 13.02 -6.65 -5.42
C PHE A 197 12.64 -7.55 -6.60
N CYS A 198 13.07 -7.19 -7.81
CA CYS A 198 12.77 -7.97 -9.03
C CYS A 198 13.34 -9.38 -8.95
N TRP A 199 14.56 -9.53 -8.44
CA TRP A 199 15.18 -10.87 -8.26
C TRP A 199 14.45 -11.72 -7.22
N ILE A 200 13.95 -11.14 -6.15
CA ILE A 200 13.11 -11.85 -5.16
C ILE A 200 11.78 -12.23 -5.81
N ALA A 201 11.12 -11.30 -6.49
CA ALA A 201 9.79 -11.54 -7.06
C ALA A 201 9.80 -12.57 -8.22
N VAL A 202 10.90 -12.70 -8.98
CA VAL A 202 11.02 -13.75 -10.01
C VAL A 202 11.25 -15.13 -9.40
N GLN A 203 11.88 -15.20 -8.22
CA GLN A 203 12.10 -16.44 -7.49
C GLN A 203 10.84 -16.89 -6.75
N GLU A 204 10.12 -15.95 -6.11
CA GLU A 204 9.01 -16.21 -5.19
C GLU A 204 7.67 -15.85 -5.84
N ASN A 205 6.92 -16.87 -6.26
CA ASN A 205 5.64 -16.70 -6.97
C ASN A 205 4.53 -16.01 -6.13
N ASN A 206 4.71 -15.93 -4.83
CA ASN A 206 3.81 -15.30 -3.86
C ASN A 206 4.23 -13.87 -3.49
N VAL A 207 5.18 -13.27 -4.22
CA VAL A 207 5.61 -11.89 -4.05
C VAL A 207 4.97 -10.99 -5.11
N TYR A 208 4.42 -9.86 -4.66
CA TYR A 208 3.70 -8.87 -5.46
C TYR A 208 4.29 -7.48 -5.25
N GLY A 209 4.25 -6.63 -6.27
CA GLY A 209 4.72 -5.24 -6.20
C GLY A 209 3.58 -4.23 -6.09
N GLY A 210 3.57 -3.43 -5.02
CA GLY A 210 2.67 -2.29 -4.88
C GLY A 210 3.28 -1.02 -5.49
N LEU A 211 2.59 -0.40 -6.45
CA LEU A 211 3.09 0.77 -7.19
C LEU A 211 2.92 2.11 -6.46
N ALA A 212 2.38 2.11 -5.25
CA ALA A 212 2.35 3.32 -4.42
C ALA A 212 3.75 3.95 -4.37
N VAL A 213 3.84 5.27 -4.38
CA VAL A 213 5.09 6.07 -4.49
C VAL A 213 5.83 5.93 -5.82
N ALA A 214 5.78 4.78 -6.50
CA ALA A 214 6.36 4.65 -7.84
C ALA A 214 5.57 5.46 -8.89
N LEU A 215 4.24 5.47 -8.79
CA LEU A 215 3.35 6.15 -9.73
C LEU A 215 3.59 7.66 -9.84
N PRO A 216 3.79 8.45 -8.78
CA PRO A 216 4.05 9.89 -8.91
C PRO A 216 5.26 10.25 -9.78
N PHE A 217 6.21 9.35 -9.96
CA PHE A 217 7.33 9.57 -10.90
C PHE A 217 6.87 9.68 -12.37
N ILE A 218 5.67 9.22 -12.70
CA ILE A 218 5.07 9.41 -14.03
C ILE A 218 4.99 10.89 -14.42
N HIS A 219 4.79 11.77 -13.43
CA HIS A 219 4.81 13.22 -13.61
C HIS A 219 6.22 13.80 -13.43
N ALA A 220 6.85 13.53 -12.28
CA ALA A 220 8.09 14.20 -11.90
C ALA A 220 9.31 13.72 -12.69
N ARG A 221 9.34 12.44 -13.12
CA ARG A 221 10.45 11.80 -13.83
C ARG A 221 9.94 10.72 -14.79
N PRO A 222 9.24 11.06 -15.88
CA PRO A 222 8.51 10.09 -16.72
C PRO A 222 9.41 9.01 -17.34
N ARG A 223 10.65 9.35 -17.72
CA ARG A 223 11.58 8.34 -18.23
C ARG A 223 12.01 7.34 -17.15
N TYR A 224 12.30 7.84 -15.94
CA TYR A 224 12.59 6.95 -14.80
C TYR A 224 11.42 6.04 -14.48
N PHE A 225 10.17 6.56 -14.50
CA PHE A 225 8.99 5.73 -14.33
C PHE A 225 8.87 4.67 -15.43
N ALA A 226 9.15 5.03 -16.69
CA ALA A 226 9.17 4.08 -17.81
C ALA A 226 10.17 2.93 -17.60
N GLU A 227 11.36 3.26 -17.12
CA GLU A 227 12.38 2.25 -16.77
C GLU A 227 11.91 1.35 -15.63
N VAL A 228 11.34 1.91 -14.56
CA VAL A 228 10.80 1.15 -13.43
C VAL A 228 9.68 0.20 -13.85
N ILE A 229 8.68 0.69 -14.58
CA ILE A 229 7.53 -0.15 -14.97
C ILE A 229 7.94 -1.22 -15.99
N ALA A 230 8.90 -0.93 -16.87
CA ALA A 230 9.42 -1.90 -17.80
C ALA A 230 10.18 -3.05 -17.12
N GLU A 231 11.02 -2.74 -16.12
CA GLU A 231 11.70 -3.76 -15.30
C GLU A 231 10.68 -4.60 -14.52
N LEU A 232 9.67 -3.96 -13.92
CA LEU A 232 8.63 -4.68 -13.19
C LEU A 232 7.81 -5.60 -14.11
N LEU A 233 7.45 -5.16 -15.31
CA LEU A 233 6.73 -6.01 -16.28
C LEU A 233 7.60 -7.17 -16.77
N PHE A 234 8.90 -6.96 -16.95
CA PHE A 234 9.82 -8.01 -17.40
C PHE A 234 10.06 -9.09 -16.34
N TRP A 235 10.33 -8.69 -15.08
CA TRP A 235 10.74 -9.62 -14.03
C TRP A 235 9.56 -10.15 -13.20
N VAL A 236 8.61 -9.29 -12.85
CA VAL A 236 7.50 -9.60 -11.94
C VAL A 236 6.25 -10.01 -12.69
N GLY A 237 6.07 -9.46 -13.90
CA GLY A 237 4.91 -9.73 -14.74
C GLY A 237 3.67 -8.92 -14.36
N GLU A 238 2.75 -8.83 -15.31
CA GLU A 238 1.55 -8.00 -15.22
C GLU A 238 0.54 -8.43 -14.14
N ASP A 239 0.54 -9.71 -13.77
CA ASP A 239 -0.41 -10.29 -12.83
C ASP A 239 -0.03 -10.07 -11.35
N ASN A 240 1.21 -9.67 -11.09
CA ASN A 240 1.74 -9.50 -9.73
C ASN A 240 2.02 -8.03 -9.37
N LEU A 241 1.50 -7.08 -10.15
CA LEU A 241 1.60 -5.65 -9.88
C LEU A 241 0.25 -5.08 -9.43
N LEU A 242 0.26 -4.21 -8.42
CA LEU A 242 -0.94 -3.61 -7.85
C LEU A 242 -0.84 -2.08 -7.82
N PHE A 243 -1.94 -1.43 -8.14
CA PHE A 243 -2.09 0.01 -7.94
C PHE A 243 -2.12 0.36 -6.45
N GLY A 244 -1.59 1.52 -6.11
CA GLY A 244 -1.73 2.16 -4.81
C GLY A 244 -1.51 3.67 -4.95
N SER A 245 -2.41 4.48 -4.39
CA SER A 245 -2.28 5.94 -4.40
C SER A 245 -1.38 6.47 -3.30
N ASP A 246 -1.21 5.68 -2.23
CA ASP A 246 -0.60 6.14 -0.97
C ASP A 246 -1.33 7.38 -0.41
N TYR A 247 -2.67 7.35 -0.53
CA TYR A 247 -3.52 8.41 0.02
C TYR A 247 -3.31 8.52 1.56
N ALA A 248 -3.10 9.70 2.15
CA ALA A 248 -3.36 11.03 1.57
C ALA A 248 -2.06 11.76 1.11
N ILE A 249 -1.01 11.05 0.68
CA ILE A 249 0.11 11.76 0.05
C ILE A 249 -0.32 12.23 -1.34
N TRP A 250 -1.04 11.38 -2.08
CA TRP A 250 -1.56 11.72 -3.41
C TRP A 250 -3.02 11.27 -3.56
N THR A 251 -3.80 12.05 -4.31
CA THR A 251 -5.15 11.63 -4.71
C THR A 251 -5.08 10.65 -5.89
N PRO A 252 -5.95 9.62 -5.93
CA PRO A 252 -5.91 8.62 -6.99
C PRO A 252 -6.23 9.19 -8.37
N ARG A 253 -7.08 10.22 -8.47
CA ARG A 253 -7.56 10.76 -9.74
C ARG A 253 -6.44 11.00 -10.75
N TRP A 254 -5.51 11.89 -10.43
CA TRP A 254 -4.47 12.27 -11.37
C TRP A 254 -3.45 11.13 -11.62
N LEU A 255 -3.25 10.25 -10.61
CA LEU A 255 -2.38 9.07 -10.76
C LEU A 255 -2.96 8.10 -11.78
N VAL A 256 -4.25 7.77 -11.66
CA VAL A 256 -4.95 6.87 -12.58
C VAL A 256 -5.03 7.48 -13.98
N GLU A 257 -5.44 8.77 -14.12
CA GLU A 257 -5.49 9.46 -15.39
C GLU A 257 -4.13 9.44 -16.12
N LYS A 258 -3.06 9.81 -15.42
CA LYS A 258 -1.70 9.80 -16.01
C LYS A 258 -1.20 8.38 -16.31
N PHE A 259 -1.51 7.39 -15.46
CA PHE A 259 -1.11 6.01 -15.73
C PHE A 259 -1.88 5.41 -16.90
N TRP A 260 -3.17 5.73 -17.04
CA TRP A 260 -3.98 5.30 -18.16
C TRP A 260 -3.46 5.82 -19.50
N ASP A 261 -3.08 7.10 -19.54
CA ASP A 261 -2.54 7.74 -20.75
C ASP A 261 -1.06 7.41 -21.01
N PHE A 262 -0.37 6.83 -20.03
CA PHE A 262 1.06 6.56 -20.14
C PHE A 262 1.37 5.45 -21.13
N GLN A 263 2.44 5.66 -21.92
CA GLN A 263 3.03 4.63 -22.77
C GLN A 263 4.52 4.54 -22.47
N ILE A 264 5.04 3.32 -22.41
CA ILE A 264 6.49 3.11 -22.30
C ILE A 264 7.14 3.60 -23.62
N PRO A 265 8.18 4.46 -23.57
CA PRO A 265 8.91 4.88 -24.76
C PRO A 265 9.39 3.67 -25.57
N GLU A 266 9.31 3.79 -26.90
CA GLU A 266 9.57 2.69 -27.82
C GLU A 266 10.96 2.07 -27.64
N ASP A 267 11.97 2.88 -27.37
CA ASP A 267 13.33 2.42 -27.13
C ASP A 267 13.44 1.50 -25.90
N ILE A 268 12.73 1.84 -24.81
CA ILE A 268 12.67 1.01 -23.60
C ILE A 268 11.84 -0.25 -23.85
N ALA A 269 10.67 -0.09 -24.48
CA ALA A 269 9.76 -1.20 -24.75
C ALA A 269 10.42 -2.27 -25.62
N GLN A 270 11.17 -1.88 -26.65
CA GLN A 270 11.92 -2.77 -27.52
C GLN A 270 13.10 -3.43 -26.80
N GLU A 271 13.89 -2.64 -26.04
CA GLU A 271 15.03 -3.16 -25.28
C GLU A 271 14.61 -4.21 -24.25
N ARG A 272 13.51 -4.01 -23.54
CA ARG A 272 12.99 -4.92 -22.49
C ARG A 272 12.04 -5.98 -23.03
N GLY A 273 11.54 -5.84 -24.26
CA GLY A 273 10.56 -6.77 -24.82
C GLY A 273 9.20 -6.73 -24.12
N VAL A 274 8.80 -5.58 -23.59
CA VAL A 274 7.56 -5.39 -22.82
C VAL A 274 6.68 -4.31 -23.43
N GLN A 275 5.37 -4.38 -23.14
CA GLN A 275 4.39 -3.37 -23.52
C GLN A 275 3.47 -3.09 -22.32
N LEU A 276 2.98 -1.86 -22.24
CA LEU A 276 1.95 -1.48 -21.26
C LEU A 276 0.63 -1.27 -22.01
N THR A 277 -0.08 -2.38 -22.27
CA THR A 277 -1.38 -2.36 -22.96
C THR A 277 -2.50 -1.95 -22.01
N ASP A 278 -3.68 -1.63 -22.56
CA ASP A 278 -4.83 -1.27 -21.74
C ASP A 278 -5.28 -2.42 -20.85
N GLU A 279 -5.19 -3.67 -21.33
CA GLU A 279 -5.49 -4.87 -20.52
C GLU A 279 -4.53 -5.01 -19.33
N ILE A 280 -3.24 -4.70 -19.52
CA ILE A 280 -2.24 -4.70 -18.44
C ILE A 280 -2.55 -3.59 -17.43
N LYS A 281 -2.93 -2.40 -17.91
CA LYS A 281 -3.33 -1.31 -17.03
C LYS A 281 -4.57 -1.65 -16.19
N GLU A 282 -5.59 -2.28 -16.78
CA GLU A 282 -6.77 -2.77 -16.05
C GLU A 282 -6.40 -3.77 -14.95
N LYS A 283 -5.50 -4.72 -15.24
CA LYS A 283 -4.98 -5.67 -14.25
C LYS A 283 -4.34 -4.92 -13.08
N ILE A 284 -3.42 -4.01 -13.36
CA ILE A 284 -2.67 -3.26 -12.35
C ILE A 284 -3.60 -2.34 -11.54
N LEU A 285 -4.52 -1.63 -12.21
CA LEU A 285 -5.40 -0.65 -11.56
C LEU A 285 -6.45 -1.27 -10.64
N GLY A 286 -6.83 -2.56 -10.85
CA GLY A 286 -7.84 -3.15 -9.97
C GLY A 286 -7.98 -4.66 -10.03
N LEU A 287 -7.88 -5.31 -11.20
CA LEU A 287 -8.20 -6.73 -11.34
C LEU A 287 -7.29 -7.64 -10.51
N ASN A 288 -6.00 -7.30 -10.39
CA ASN A 288 -5.05 -8.07 -9.58
C ASN A 288 -5.40 -7.97 -8.08
N ALA A 289 -5.71 -6.77 -7.58
CA ALA A 289 -6.16 -6.59 -6.20
C ALA A 289 -7.48 -7.32 -5.95
N ALA A 290 -8.44 -7.24 -6.88
CA ALA A 290 -9.71 -7.98 -6.79
C ALA A 290 -9.49 -9.48 -6.69
N ARG A 291 -8.57 -10.05 -7.48
CA ARG A 291 -8.19 -11.47 -7.41
C ARG A 291 -7.61 -11.84 -6.04
N LEU A 292 -6.68 -11.06 -5.51
CA LEU A 292 -6.04 -11.33 -4.21
C LEU A 292 -7.01 -11.24 -3.03
N TYR A 293 -8.01 -10.38 -3.11
CA TYR A 293 -9.03 -10.20 -2.08
C TYR A 293 -10.32 -10.99 -2.34
N GLY A 294 -10.33 -11.85 -3.37
CA GLY A 294 -11.47 -12.71 -3.68
C GLY A 294 -12.74 -11.94 -4.07
N ILE A 295 -12.59 -10.78 -4.71
CA ILE A 295 -13.71 -9.93 -5.12
C ILE A 295 -14.23 -10.41 -6.47
N ASP A 296 -15.52 -10.77 -6.53
CA ASP A 296 -16.24 -10.95 -7.79
C ASP A 296 -16.51 -9.57 -8.41
N VAL A 297 -15.75 -9.23 -9.44
CA VAL A 297 -15.77 -7.91 -10.08
C VAL A 297 -17.14 -7.58 -10.67
N GLU A 298 -17.79 -8.54 -11.35
CA GLU A 298 -19.10 -8.30 -11.97
C GLU A 298 -20.20 -8.13 -10.93
N ALA A 299 -20.21 -8.95 -9.90
CA ALA A 299 -21.13 -8.79 -8.78
C ALA A 299 -20.90 -7.46 -8.04
N LYS A 300 -19.63 -7.06 -7.87
CA LYS A 300 -19.27 -5.79 -7.24
C LYS A 300 -19.70 -4.59 -8.08
N LYS A 301 -19.45 -4.57 -9.38
CA LYS A 301 -19.92 -3.51 -10.29
C LYS A 301 -21.46 -3.34 -10.23
N LYS A 302 -22.19 -4.46 -10.20
CA LYS A 302 -23.64 -4.43 -10.04
C LYS A 302 -24.08 -3.89 -8.69
N GLN A 303 -23.39 -4.24 -7.61
CA GLN A 303 -23.64 -3.69 -6.27
C GLN A 303 -23.43 -2.18 -6.26
N LEU A 304 -22.30 -1.71 -6.76
CA LEU A 304 -21.94 -0.29 -6.78
C LEU A 304 -22.87 0.56 -7.65
N SER A 305 -23.36 0.03 -8.77
CA SER A 305 -24.33 0.73 -9.60
C SER A 305 -25.68 0.97 -8.91
N ASN A 306 -26.04 0.12 -7.94
CA ASN A 306 -27.26 0.25 -7.14
C ASN A 306 -27.04 1.07 -5.84
N ALA A 307 -25.81 1.34 -5.46
CA ALA A 307 -25.43 2.15 -4.31
C ALA A 307 -24.59 3.36 -4.79
N PRO A 308 -25.22 4.36 -5.44
CA PRO A 308 -24.49 5.50 -5.96
C PRO A 308 -23.79 6.25 -4.84
N VAL A 309 -22.64 6.81 -5.17
CA VAL A 309 -21.82 7.60 -4.25
C VAL A 309 -22.67 8.76 -3.73
N GLN A 310 -22.84 8.83 -2.42
CA GLN A 310 -23.58 9.91 -1.75
C GLN A 310 -22.74 10.45 -0.59
N ILE A 311 -22.56 11.78 -0.56
CA ILE A 311 -22.17 12.44 0.69
C ILE A 311 -23.44 12.54 1.52
N ALA A 312 -23.38 12.15 2.79
CA ALA A 312 -24.46 12.43 3.72
C ALA A 312 -24.77 13.94 3.66
N ALA A 313 -26.02 14.29 3.39
CA ALA A 313 -26.42 15.70 3.50
C ALA A 313 -26.21 16.14 4.94
N GLU A 314 -25.52 17.28 5.11
CA GLU A 314 -25.30 17.93 6.42
C GLU A 314 -26.63 18.20 7.15
#